data_282adb413ce7dfb9f16cecb8ac11f38c
#
_entry.id   282adb413ce7dfb9f16cecb8ac11f38c
#
_cell.length_a   1.000
_cell.length_b   1.000
_cell.length_c   1.000
_cell.angle_alpha   90.00
_cell.angle_beta   90.00
_cell.angle_gamma   90.00
#
_symmetry.space_group_name_H-M   'P 1'
#
loop_
_entity.id
_entity.type
_entity.pdbx_description
1 polymer ?
#
loop_
_entity_poly.entity_id
_entity_poly.type
_entity_poly.pdbx_seq_one_letter_code
_entity_poly.pdbx_strand_id
1 'polypeptide(L)'
;MKPEIACSETGFKGRSDLILYYDMLNRMKNYFELNTIIKKFHIKCIIIQRGFDDKWNIEKKSKFFNEVDLHNITEFFASEVNYEQIIDLCPNITTIELDLRGKKIVDVSKAKKLKYFSIHGFNGFNVKGIKNESSISFWGKPGQKFEFPNSLPKRLNSLGFLYYKSIDLDSLNLEYLESFDSSYGGKSIIVDANNAFVPYLKSIDIIRGNCSFFTPSFINRAKALKVLMIENCTPIFSLKGICYLNHVSITGTDILDKDLTPLKTCKYVNVTDKKGFNMRNKDLPKNTQ
;
A
#
# COMPACT_ATOMS: atom_id res chain seq x y z
N MET A 1 -6.32 -25.05 -27.67
CA MET A 1 -5.67 -24.95 -26.37
C MET A 1 -6.67 -24.28 -25.45
N LYS A 2 -7.18 -24.96 -24.42
CA LYS A 2 -8.06 -24.33 -23.42
C LYS A 2 -7.20 -23.37 -22.62
N PRO A 3 -7.61 -22.12 -22.37
CA PRO A 3 -6.87 -21.22 -21.51
C PRO A 3 -6.82 -21.83 -20.10
N GLU A 4 -5.63 -22.03 -19.56
CA GLU A 4 -5.47 -22.37 -18.15
C GLU A 4 -5.86 -21.14 -17.34
N ILE A 5 -7.02 -21.20 -16.73
CA ILE A 5 -7.47 -20.19 -15.78
C ILE A 5 -6.89 -20.61 -14.43
N ALA A 6 -5.84 -19.94 -13.99
CA ALA A 6 -5.27 -20.19 -12.69
C ALA A 6 -6.17 -19.54 -11.62
N CYS A 7 -6.98 -20.35 -10.95
CA CYS A 7 -7.53 -19.97 -9.66
C CYS A 7 -6.46 -20.27 -8.60
N SER A 8 -5.78 -19.26 -8.09
CA SER A 8 -4.88 -19.45 -6.97
C SER A 8 -5.69 -19.34 -5.67
N GLU A 9 -5.75 -20.40 -4.90
CA GLU A 9 -6.05 -20.28 -3.47
C GLU A 9 -4.84 -19.63 -2.81
N THR A 10 -4.81 -18.30 -2.80
CA THR A 10 -3.85 -17.59 -1.96
C THR A 10 -4.24 -17.88 -0.52
N GLY A 11 -3.24 -18.14 0.35
CA GLY A 11 -3.39 -18.65 1.72
C GLY A 11 -4.22 -17.80 2.72
N PHE A 12 -5.08 -16.93 2.22
CA PHE A 12 -6.15 -16.27 2.96
C PHE A 12 -7.40 -17.17 2.90
N LYS A 13 -7.67 -17.89 3.98
CA LYS A 13 -8.85 -18.77 4.11
C LYS A 13 -10.10 -18.06 3.56
N GLY A 14 -10.65 -18.61 2.47
CA GLY A 14 -11.97 -18.27 1.95
C GLY A 14 -12.02 -17.20 0.85
N ARG A 15 -10.92 -16.77 0.25
CA ARG A 15 -10.90 -15.88 -0.93
C ARG A 15 -10.60 -16.67 -2.19
N SER A 16 -11.47 -16.52 -3.19
CA SER A 16 -11.23 -17.01 -4.55
C SER A 16 -10.86 -15.81 -5.43
N ASP A 17 -9.58 -15.69 -5.77
CA ASP A 17 -9.07 -14.65 -6.66
C ASP A 17 -8.98 -15.20 -8.08
N LEU A 18 -9.36 -14.40 -9.06
CA LEU A 18 -9.24 -14.72 -10.48
C LEU A 18 -8.13 -13.91 -11.10
N ILE A 19 -7.06 -14.57 -11.51
CA ILE A 19 -5.93 -13.93 -12.18
C ILE A 19 -6.07 -14.14 -13.68
N LEU A 20 -6.07 -13.06 -14.43
CA LEU A 20 -6.18 -13.01 -15.87
C LEU A 20 -4.95 -12.32 -16.47
N TYR A 21 -4.49 -12.80 -17.62
CA TYR A 21 -3.35 -12.22 -18.34
C TYR A 21 -3.79 -11.58 -19.66
N TYR A 22 -3.10 -10.52 -20.10
CA TYR A 22 -3.43 -9.82 -21.35
C TYR A 22 -3.43 -10.72 -22.56
N ASP A 23 -2.43 -11.60 -22.69
CA ASP A 23 -2.35 -12.56 -23.81
C ASP A 23 -3.54 -13.54 -23.82
N MET A 24 -3.99 -13.99 -22.65
CA MET A 24 -5.19 -14.79 -22.51
C MET A 24 -6.44 -14.02 -22.95
N LEU A 25 -6.64 -12.83 -22.41
CA LEU A 25 -7.77 -11.96 -22.73
C LEU A 25 -7.81 -11.57 -24.21
N ASN A 26 -6.64 -11.33 -24.82
CA ASN A 26 -6.51 -11.03 -26.25
C ASN A 26 -6.93 -12.20 -27.16
N ARG A 27 -6.76 -13.45 -26.71
CA ARG A 27 -7.13 -14.66 -27.46
C ARG A 27 -8.57 -15.11 -27.25
N MET A 28 -9.25 -14.65 -26.21
CA MET A 28 -10.64 -15.04 -25.93
C MET A 28 -11.59 -14.54 -27.02
N LYS A 29 -12.44 -15.42 -27.53
CA LYS A 29 -13.48 -15.08 -28.52
C LYS A 29 -14.73 -14.51 -27.86
N ASN A 30 -15.08 -15.00 -26.68
CA ASN A 30 -16.18 -14.52 -25.84
C ASN A 30 -15.83 -14.76 -24.36
N TYR A 31 -16.61 -14.20 -23.47
CA TYR A 31 -16.37 -14.27 -22.02
C TYR A 31 -17.44 -15.12 -21.27
N PHE A 32 -18.20 -15.95 -21.98
CA PHE A 32 -19.23 -16.78 -21.37
C PHE A 32 -18.67 -17.76 -20.33
N GLU A 33 -17.56 -18.42 -20.65
CA GLU A 33 -16.88 -19.33 -19.70
C GLU A 33 -16.39 -18.59 -18.48
N LEU A 34 -15.89 -17.36 -18.66
CA LEU A 34 -15.41 -16.49 -17.57
C LEU A 34 -16.54 -16.14 -16.61
N ASN A 35 -17.71 -15.74 -17.13
CA ASN A 35 -18.90 -15.48 -16.32
C ASN A 35 -19.36 -16.72 -15.55
N THR A 36 -19.27 -17.87 -16.18
CA THR A 36 -19.60 -19.16 -15.53
C THR A 36 -18.66 -19.43 -14.35
N ILE A 37 -17.36 -19.17 -14.52
CA ILE A 37 -16.35 -19.32 -13.47
C ILE A 37 -16.60 -18.34 -12.34
N ILE A 38 -16.75 -17.05 -12.65
CA ILE A 38 -17.01 -15.99 -11.66
C ILE A 38 -18.22 -16.38 -10.80
N LYS A 39 -19.30 -16.83 -11.41
CA LYS A 39 -20.52 -17.23 -10.72
C LYS A 39 -20.35 -18.52 -9.91
N LYS A 40 -19.77 -19.57 -10.52
CA LYS A 40 -19.62 -20.89 -9.90
C LYS A 40 -18.72 -20.86 -8.67
N PHE A 41 -17.63 -20.09 -8.72
CA PHE A 41 -16.64 -20.02 -7.64
C PHE A 41 -16.81 -18.77 -6.75
N HIS A 42 -17.90 -18.01 -6.93
CA HIS A 42 -18.18 -16.80 -6.16
C HIS A 42 -17.01 -15.83 -6.13
N ILE A 43 -16.34 -15.64 -7.27
CA ILE A 43 -15.18 -14.75 -7.39
C ILE A 43 -15.55 -13.34 -6.94
N LYS A 44 -14.72 -12.76 -6.07
CA LYS A 44 -14.86 -11.39 -5.56
C LYS A 44 -13.70 -10.47 -5.96
N CYS A 45 -12.57 -11.05 -6.30
CA CYS A 45 -11.37 -10.35 -6.70
C CYS A 45 -10.96 -10.72 -8.11
N ILE A 46 -10.73 -9.72 -8.96
CA ILE A 46 -10.17 -9.89 -10.30
C ILE A 46 -8.85 -9.14 -10.37
N ILE A 47 -7.80 -9.84 -10.79
CA ILE A 47 -6.46 -9.30 -11.01
C ILE A 47 -6.12 -9.50 -12.49
N ILE A 48 -5.92 -8.41 -13.21
CA ILE A 48 -5.51 -8.45 -14.61
C ILE A 48 -4.05 -8.00 -14.72
N GLN A 49 -3.19 -8.90 -15.15
CA GLN A 49 -1.75 -8.70 -15.22
C GLN A 49 -1.24 -8.71 -16.67
N ARG A 50 -0.10 -8.05 -16.88
CA ARG A 50 0.68 -8.22 -18.09
C ARG A 50 1.20 -9.67 -18.11
N GLY A 51 0.99 -10.35 -19.24
CA GLY A 51 1.60 -11.64 -19.51
C GLY A 51 2.79 -11.48 -20.46
N PHE A 52 2.80 -12.28 -21.51
CA PHE A 52 3.75 -12.16 -22.62
C PHE A 52 3.43 -10.96 -23.52
N ASP A 53 2.17 -10.54 -23.59
CA ASP A 53 1.73 -9.34 -24.29
C ASP A 53 1.88 -8.11 -23.38
N ASP A 54 2.57 -7.07 -23.86
CA ASP A 54 2.77 -5.83 -23.10
C ASP A 54 1.50 -4.98 -23.03
N LYS A 55 0.53 -5.22 -23.92
CA LYS A 55 -0.69 -4.41 -24.02
C LYS A 55 -1.93 -5.28 -24.15
N TRP A 56 -2.95 -4.89 -23.43
CA TRP A 56 -4.29 -5.43 -23.64
C TRP A 56 -4.94 -4.75 -24.87
N ASN A 57 -5.37 -5.56 -25.85
CA ASN A 57 -5.99 -5.06 -27.06
C ASN A 57 -7.25 -4.23 -26.74
N ILE A 58 -7.39 -3.06 -27.36
CA ILE A 58 -8.45 -2.09 -27.03
C ILE A 58 -9.84 -2.66 -27.29
N GLU A 59 -10.04 -3.37 -28.42
CA GLU A 59 -11.34 -4.00 -28.75
C GLU A 59 -11.68 -5.11 -27.74
N LYS A 60 -10.69 -5.93 -27.42
CA LYS A 60 -10.85 -7.00 -26.40
C LYS A 60 -11.13 -6.45 -25.01
N LYS A 61 -10.49 -5.34 -24.66
CA LYS A 61 -10.75 -4.62 -23.40
C LYS A 61 -12.19 -4.12 -23.35
N SER A 62 -12.65 -3.45 -24.41
CA SER A 62 -14.03 -2.96 -24.52
C SER A 62 -15.02 -4.12 -24.42
N LYS A 63 -14.76 -5.21 -25.15
CA LYS A 63 -15.60 -6.41 -25.15
C LYS A 63 -15.65 -7.06 -23.75
N PHE A 64 -14.52 -7.15 -23.04
CA PHE A 64 -14.47 -7.66 -21.68
C PHE A 64 -15.42 -6.89 -20.76
N PHE A 65 -15.34 -5.58 -20.73
CA PHE A 65 -16.19 -4.77 -19.86
C PHE A 65 -17.68 -4.77 -20.26
N ASN A 66 -17.98 -5.10 -21.50
CA ASN A 66 -19.37 -5.23 -21.96
C ASN A 66 -19.98 -6.61 -21.70
N GLU A 67 -19.17 -7.67 -21.68
CA GLU A 67 -19.65 -9.05 -21.62
C GLU A 67 -19.44 -9.74 -20.27
N VAL A 68 -18.50 -9.25 -19.44
CA VAL A 68 -18.21 -9.84 -18.13
C VAL A 68 -19.11 -9.24 -17.06
N ASP A 69 -19.78 -10.09 -16.30
CA ASP A 69 -20.60 -9.68 -15.15
C ASP A 69 -19.70 -9.37 -13.94
N LEU A 70 -19.47 -8.08 -13.73
CA LEU A 70 -18.64 -7.54 -12.65
C LEU A 70 -19.44 -7.07 -11.44
N HIS A 71 -20.78 -7.20 -11.44
CA HIS A 71 -21.67 -6.65 -10.43
C HIS A 71 -21.32 -7.09 -8.99
N ASN A 72 -20.86 -8.32 -8.83
CA ASN A 72 -20.51 -8.90 -7.53
C ASN A 72 -19.03 -8.79 -7.17
N ILE A 73 -18.21 -8.16 -8.02
CA ILE A 73 -16.80 -7.96 -7.76
C ILE A 73 -16.62 -6.85 -6.73
N THR A 74 -15.79 -7.12 -5.73
CA THR A 74 -15.46 -6.17 -4.66
C THR A 74 -14.03 -5.66 -4.72
N GLU A 75 -13.16 -6.35 -5.45
CA GLU A 75 -11.75 -6.00 -5.58
C GLU A 75 -11.33 -6.13 -7.06
N PHE A 76 -10.74 -5.08 -7.60
CA PHE A 76 -10.31 -5.06 -8.98
C PHE A 76 -8.93 -4.41 -9.12
N PHE A 77 -7.98 -5.19 -9.64
CA PHE A 77 -6.59 -4.77 -9.85
C PHE A 77 -6.24 -4.89 -11.33
N ALA A 78 -6.04 -3.77 -11.99
CA ALA A 78 -5.57 -3.76 -13.37
C ALA A 78 -4.87 -2.45 -13.71
N SER A 79 -3.71 -2.53 -14.33
CA SER A 79 -3.10 -1.38 -14.97
C SER A 79 -3.80 -1.10 -16.31
N GLU A 80 -3.79 0.17 -16.73
CA GLU A 80 -4.31 0.61 -18.05
C GLU A 80 -5.82 0.47 -18.29
N VAL A 81 -6.62 0.46 -17.23
CA VAL A 81 -8.08 0.47 -17.33
C VAL A 81 -8.67 1.83 -16.96
N ASN A 82 -9.84 2.12 -17.49
CA ASN A 82 -10.59 3.30 -17.06
C ASN A 82 -11.30 2.99 -15.74
N TYR A 83 -10.85 3.62 -14.67
CA TYR A 83 -11.41 3.40 -13.33
C TYR A 83 -12.89 3.80 -13.22
N GLU A 84 -13.34 4.81 -13.98
CA GLU A 84 -14.74 5.24 -14.00
C GLU A 84 -15.64 4.10 -14.48
N GLN A 85 -15.20 3.39 -15.53
CA GLN A 85 -15.91 2.22 -16.04
C GLN A 85 -15.96 1.09 -15.00
N ILE A 86 -14.88 0.86 -14.25
CA ILE A 86 -14.88 -0.15 -13.19
C ILE A 86 -15.84 0.24 -12.07
N ILE A 87 -15.84 1.50 -11.65
CA ILE A 87 -16.74 1.98 -10.60
C ILE A 87 -18.21 1.86 -11.01
N ASP A 88 -18.52 2.12 -12.28
CA ASP A 88 -19.88 1.99 -12.80
C ASP A 88 -20.32 0.51 -12.90
N LEU A 89 -19.41 -0.40 -13.27
CA LEU A 89 -19.70 -1.84 -13.42
C LEU A 89 -19.61 -2.64 -12.11
N CYS A 90 -18.87 -2.15 -11.14
CA CYS A 90 -18.66 -2.80 -9.84
C CYS A 90 -19.25 -1.97 -8.70
N PRO A 91 -20.57 -1.90 -8.51
CA PRO A 91 -21.21 -1.04 -7.51
C PRO A 91 -20.84 -1.42 -6.07
N ASN A 92 -20.30 -2.62 -5.87
CA ASN A 92 -19.85 -3.14 -4.58
C ASN A 92 -18.34 -3.02 -4.36
N ILE A 93 -17.63 -2.30 -5.23
CA ILE A 93 -16.16 -2.20 -5.16
C ILE A 93 -15.70 -1.62 -3.82
N THR A 94 -14.80 -2.32 -3.17
CA THR A 94 -14.15 -1.91 -1.91
C THR A 94 -12.66 -1.64 -2.09
N THR A 95 -12.06 -2.26 -3.10
CA THR A 95 -10.63 -2.15 -3.38
C THR A 95 -10.40 -2.01 -4.88
N ILE A 96 -9.64 -0.99 -5.29
CA ILE A 96 -9.32 -0.75 -6.70
C ILE A 96 -7.88 -0.24 -6.86
N GLU A 97 -7.25 -0.65 -7.96
CA GLU A 97 -6.01 -0.07 -8.44
C GLU A 97 -6.31 0.87 -9.62
N LEU A 98 -5.78 2.08 -9.55
CA LEU A 98 -6.02 3.12 -10.53
C LEU A 98 -4.73 3.47 -11.27
N ASP A 99 -4.74 3.40 -12.60
CA ASP A 99 -3.70 3.98 -13.45
C ASP A 99 -4.18 5.33 -14.00
N LEU A 100 -3.53 6.40 -13.56
CA LEU A 100 -3.97 7.77 -13.84
C LEU A 100 -3.16 8.45 -14.93
N ARG A 101 -2.48 7.73 -15.79
CA ARG A 101 -1.65 8.32 -16.84
C ARG A 101 -2.41 9.41 -17.59
N GLY A 102 -2.00 10.67 -17.37
CA GLY A 102 -2.55 11.85 -18.06
C GLY A 102 -3.86 12.42 -17.51
N LYS A 103 -4.45 11.88 -16.45
CA LYS A 103 -5.65 12.47 -15.83
C LYS A 103 -5.27 13.49 -14.76
N LYS A 104 -5.97 14.63 -14.74
CA LYS A 104 -5.76 15.71 -13.75
C LYS A 104 -6.72 15.65 -12.56
N ILE A 105 -7.82 14.95 -12.68
CA ILE A 105 -8.85 14.81 -11.63
C ILE A 105 -9.27 13.36 -11.59
N VAL A 106 -9.36 12.83 -10.38
CA VAL A 106 -9.90 11.50 -10.08
C VAL A 106 -11.13 11.67 -9.23
N ASP A 107 -12.26 11.18 -9.69
CA ASP A 107 -13.51 11.22 -8.96
C ASP A 107 -13.99 9.80 -8.64
N VAL A 108 -13.87 9.41 -7.37
CA VAL A 108 -14.33 8.12 -6.86
C VAL A 108 -15.62 8.24 -6.04
N SER A 109 -16.32 9.36 -6.12
CA SER A 109 -17.52 9.65 -5.32
C SER A 109 -18.66 8.66 -5.52
N LYS A 110 -18.75 8.05 -6.72
CA LYS A 110 -19.74 7.00 -7.03
C LYS A 110 -19.44 5.68 -6.30
N ALA A 111 -18.18 5.38 -5.98
CA ALA A 111 -17.78 4.14 -5.32
C ALA A 111 -18.11 4.16 -3.82
N LYS A 112 -19.37 3.96 -3.49
CA LYS A 112 -19.91 4.13 -2.13
C LYS A 112 -19.27 3.25 -1.06
N LYS A 113 -18.69 2.10 -1.46
CA LYS A 113 -18.08 1.11 -0.56
C LYS A 113 -16.56 1.11 -0.61
N LEU A 114 -15.95 1.97 -1.45
CA LEU A 114 -14.49 2.01 -1.63
C LEU A 114 -13.78 2.39 -0.32
N LYS A 115 -12.83 1.56 0.07
CA LYS A 115 -12.02 1.72 1.29
C LYS A 115 -10.51 1.70 0.99
N TYR A 116 -10.09 0.91 0.00
CA TYR A 116 -8.68 0.72 -0.34
C TYR A 116 -8.47 1.05 -1.81
N PHE A 117 -7.52 1.93 -2.09
CA PHE A 117 -7.16 2.18 -3.47
C PHE A 117 -5.69 2.53 -3.63
N SER A 118 -5.11 1.98 -4.68
CA SER A 118 -3.77 2.28 -5.16
C SER A 118 -3.85 3.19 -6.36
N ILE A 119 -3.03 4.22 -6.37
CA ILE A 119 -3.00 5.23 -7.42
C ILE A 119 -1.63 5.23 -8.09
N HIS A 120 -1.56 4.78 -9.33
CA HIS A 120 -0.34 4.77 -10.13
C HIS A 120 -0.20 6.04 -10.97
N GLY A 121 1.03 6.53 -11.09
CA GLY A 121 1.34 7.71 -11.90
C GLY A 121 0.83 9.01 -11.31
N PHE A 122 0.61 9.07 -10.00
CA PHE A 122 0.15 10.26 -9.31
C PHE A 122 1.17 11.41 -9.44
N ASN A 123 0.71 12.58 -9.85
CA ASN A 123 1.50 13.79 -9.98
C ASN A 123 0.62 15.02 -9.72
N GLY A 124 0.29 15.26 -8.44
CA GLY A 124 -0.40 16.47 -8.00
C GLY A 124 -1.81 16.67 -8.54
N PHE A 125 -2.67 15.62 -8.57
CA PHE A 125 -4.06 15.82 -8.99
C PHE A 125 -5.01 16.05 -7.83
N ASN A 126 -6.23 16.48 -8.19
CA ASN A 126 -7.34 16.48 -7.26
C ASN A 126 -8.00 15.10 -7.24
N VAL A 127 -8.11 14.50 -6.07
CA VAL A 127 -8.90 13.30 -5.85
C VAL A 127 -10.16 13.67 -5.11
N LYS A 128 -11.34 13.36 -5.71
CA LYS A 128 -12.65 13.64 -5.13
C LYS A 128 -13.32 12.36 -4.64
N GLY A 129 -14.14 12.46 -3.61
CA GLY A 129 -14.97 11.35 -3.14
C GLY A 129 -14.25 10.33 -2.26
N ILE A 130 -13.00 10.58 -1.87
CA ILE A 130 -12.34 9.78 -0.84
C ILE A 130 -13.09 9.96 0.47
N LYS A 131 -13.43 8.85 1.12
CA LYS A 131 -14.09 8.86 2.40
C LYS A 131 -13.10 8.82 3.55
N ASN A 132 -13.57 9.24 4.71
CA ASN A 132 -12.87 8.96 5.96
C ASN A 132 -12.64 7.44 6.11
N GLU A 133 -11.58 7.09 6.83
CA GLU A 133 -11.21 5.69 7.11
C GLU A 133 -10.73 4.90 5.87
N SER A 134 -10.41 5.58 4.77
CA SER A 134 -9.81 4.95 3.60
C SER A 134 -8.31 4.69 3.79
N SER A 135 -7.81 3.69 3.09
CA SER A 135 -6.37 3.42 2.91
C SER A 135 -5.97 3.70 1.49
N ILE A 136 -4.90 4.47 1.31
CA ILE A 136 -4.46 4.95 0.00
C ILE A 136 -2.98 4.65 -0.18
N SER A 137 -2.63 4.08 -1.33
CA SER A 137 -1.24 3.93 -1.75
C SER A 137 -0.98 4.72 -3.03
N PHE A 138 0.03 5.55 -3.01
CA PHE A 138 0.46 6.34 -4.15
C PHE A 138 1.72 5.74 -4.76
N TRP A 139 1.70 5.46 -6.06
CA TRP A 139 2.80 4.92 -6.82
C TRP A 139 3.32 5.97 -7.81
N GLY A 140 4.48 6.49 -7.54
CA GLY A 140 5.11 7.52 -8.36
C GLY A 140 6.10 6.98 -9.37
N LYS A 141 6.97 7.87 -9.82
CA LYS A 141 8.14 7.54 -10.64
C LYS A 141 9.41 7.82 -9.84
N PRO A 142 10.47 7.01 -10.01
CA PRO A 142 11.74 7.27 -9.38
C PRO A 142 12.25 8.70 -9.65
N GLY A 143 12.63 9.41 -8.60
CA GLY A 143 13.11 10.80 -8.72
C GLY A 143 12.03 11.89 -8.63
N GLN A 144 10.77 11.53 -8.59
CA GLN A 144 9.66 12.48 -8.45
C GLN A 144 9.44 12.88 -6.99
N LYS A 145 9.24 14.18 -6.73
CA LYS A 145 8.72 14.66 -5.45
C LYS A 145 7.21 14.37 -5.39
N PHE A 146 6.72 13.92 -4.24
CA PHE A 146 5.28 13.76 -4.05
C PHE A 146 4.62 15.12 -3.77
N GLU A 147 3.55 15.40 -4.48
CA GLU A 147 2.70 16.57 -4.24
C GLU A 147 1.33 16.10 -3.79
N PHE A 148 0.92 16.53 -2.60
CA PHE A 148 -0.35 16.09 -2.04
C PHE A 148 -1.56 16.63 -2.82
N PRO A 149 -2.63 15.84 -2.98
CA PRO A 149 -3.89 16.34 -3.51
C PRO A 149 -4.53 17.32 -2.51
N ASN A 150 -5.17 18.37 -3.03
CA ASN A 150 -5.79 19.42 -2.22
C ASN A 150 -6.94 18.93 -1.30
N SER A 151 -7.36 17.67 -1.40
CA SER A 151 -8.55 17.15 -0.73
C SER A 151 -8.39 15.73 -0.21
N LEU A 152 -7.38 15.50 0.65
CA LEU A 152 -7.36 14.26 1.43
C LEU A 152 -8.34 14.37 2.60
N PRO A 153 -9.06 13.30 2.94
CA PRO A 153 -9.92 13.28 4.11
C PRO A 153 -9.08 13.40 5.40
N LYS A 154 -9.64 14.03 6.40
CA LYS A 154 -8.96 14.21 7.71
C LYS A 154 -8.70 12.90 8.45
N ARG A 155 -9.48 11.86 8.13
CA ARG A 155 -9.37 10.53 8.76
C ARG A 155 -8.98 9.51 7.72
N LEU A 156 -7.69 9.25 7.60
CA LEU A 156 -7.16 8.16 6.81
C LEU A 156 -6.68 7.04 7.74
N ASN A 157 -6.99 5.79 7.39
CA ASN A 157 -6.44 4.66 8.11
C ASN A 157 -4.99 4.41 7.73
N SER A 158 -4.68 4.50 6.44
CA SER A 158 -3.34 4.22 5.94
C SER A 158 -2.95 5.13 4.78
N LEU A 159 -1.69 5.53 4.76
CA LEU A 159 -1.02 6.18 3.65
C LEU A 159 0.23 5.41 3.25
N GLY A 160 0.29 5.01 1.99
CA GLY A 160 1.42 4.34 1.39
C GLY A 160 2.05 5.14 0.25
N PHE A 161 3.37 5.08 0.12
CA PHE A 161 4.13 5.77 -0.92
C PHE A 161 5.20 4.87 -1.52
N LEU A 162 5.15 4.70 -2.84
CA LEU A 162 6.11 3.88 -3.57
C LEU A 162 6.76 4.69 -4.69
N TYR A 163 8.08 4.54 -4.84
CA TYR A 163 8.90 5.13 -5.91
C TYR A 163 9.06 6.66 -5.90
N TYR A 164 8.67 7.39 -4.85
CA TYR A 164 8.92 8.83 -4.76
C TYR A 164 10.33 9.15 -4.25
N LYS A 165 10.84 10.32 -4.64
CA LYS A 165 12.11 10.86 -4.12
C LYS A 165 11.94 11.47 -2.73
N SER A 166 10.86 12.19 -2.51
CA SER A 166 10.59 12.86 -1.24
C SER A 166 9.09 13.02 -0.99
N ILE A 167 8.73 12.99 0.27
CA ILE A 167 7.38 13.13 0.80
C ILE A 167 7.45 14.09 1.98
N ASP A 168 6.63 15.14 1.96
CA ASP A 168 6.49 16.10 3.05
C ASP A 168 5.19 15.83 3.80
N LEU A 169 5.29 15.17 4.95
CA LEU A 169 4.14 14.87 5.81
C LEU A 169 3.77 16.05 6.72
N ASP A 170 4.63 17.03 6.89
CA ASP A 170 4.36 18.21 7.73
C ASP A 170 3.25 19.09 7.14
N SER A 171 3.07 19.01 5.82
CA SER A 171 2.00 19.72 5.10
C SER A 171 0.61 19.15 5.30
N LEU A 172 0.47 17.98 5.96
CA LEU A 172 -0.79 17.25 6.10
C LEU A 172 -1.34 17.31 7.52
N ASN A 173 -2.69 17.34 7.59
CA ASN A 173 -3.37 16.99 8.83
C ASN A 173 -3.52 15.48 8.92
N LEU A 174 -2.60 14.83 9.63
CA LEU A 174 -2.53 13.38 9.80
C LEU A 174 -3.03 12.92 11.17
N GLU A 175 -3.79 13.73 11.88
CA GLU A 175 -4.25 13.46 13.24
C GLU A 175 -4.80 12.04 13.42
N TYR A 176 -5.57 11.55 12.44
CA TYR A 176 -6.22 10.25 12.52
C TYR A 176 -5.54 9.16 11.70
N LEU A 177 -4.31 9.39 11.21
CA LEU A 177 -3.58 8.36 10.47
C LEU A 177 -3.17 7.23 11.42
N GLU A 178 -3.52 5.99 11.05
CA GLU A 178 -3.17 4.79 11.84
C GLU A 178 -1.95 4.06 11.30
N SER A 179 -1.71 4.10 10.00
CA SER A 179 -0.59 3.41 9.36
C SER A 179 0.08 4.26 8.28
N PHE A 180 1.39 4.25 8.29
CA PHE A 180 2.22 4.88 7.26
C PHE A 180 3.18 3.84 6.69
N ASP A 181 3.21 3.72 5.37
CA ASP A 181 4.19 2.89 4.69
C ASP A 181 4.91 3.66 3.57
N SER A 182 6.19 3.38 3.40
CA SER A 182 7.01 3.94 2.33
C SER A 182 8.02 2.91 1.86
N SER A 183 7.78 2.33 0.70
CA SER A 183 8.63 1.26 0.19
C SER A 183 9.01 1.44 -1.29
N TYR A 184 10.12 0.79 -1.68
CA TYR A 184 10.56 0.64 -3.06
C TYR A 184 10.95 1.92 -3.83
N GLY A 185 11.74 2.80 -3.22
CA GLY A 185 12.52 3.72 -4.04
C GLY A 185 13.94 3.16 -4.23
N GLY A 186 14.41 2.93 -5.43
CA GLY A 186 15.80 2.50 -5.71
C GLY A 186 16.87 3.49 -5.23
N LYS A 187 16.47 4.62 -4.66
CA LYS A 187 17.24 5.60 -3.89
C LYS A 187 16.39 6.00 -2.70
N SER A 188 17.03 6.21 -1.55
CA SER A 188 16.39 6.55 -0.28
C SER A 188 15.29 7.61 -0.43
N ILE A 189 14.07 7.27 -0.06
CA ILE A 189 12.97 8.23 0.01
C ILE A 189 13.26 9.17 1.18
N ILE A 190 13.21 10.47 0.94
CA ILE A 190 13.28 11.48 2.00
C ILE A 190 11.86 11.67 2.52
N VAL A 191 11.64 11.32 3.77
CA VAL A 191 10.37 11.57 4.47
C VAL A 191 10.61 12.74 5.41
N ASP A 192 9.87 13.84 5.20
CA ASP A 192 9.87 14.98 6.10
C ASP A 192 8.61 14.92 6.97
N ALA A 193 8.81 14.75 8.26
CA ALA A 193 7.76 14.60 9.27
C ALA A 193 8.17 15.22 10.61
N ASN A 194 8.98 16.27 10.56
CA ASN A 194 9.55 16.89 11.76
C ASN A 194 8.49 17.50 12.68
N ASN A 195 7.39 18.01 12.10
CA ASN A 195 6.29 18.64 12.81
C ASN A 195 4.97 17.86 12.70
N ALA A 196 4.94 16.78 11.95
CA ALA A 196 3.71 16.00 11.72
C ALA A 196 3.04 15.60 13.05
N PHE A 197 1.75 15.89 13.18
CA PHE A 197 0.93 15.51 14.33
C PHE A 197 0.25 14.19 14.06
N VAL A 198 0.73 13.11 14.68
CA VAL A 198 0.34 11.72 14.39
C VAL A 198 0.00 10.92 15.67
N PRO A 199 -0.91 11.42 16.53
CA PRO A 199 -1.16 10.82 17.85
C PRO A 199 -1.74 9.41 17.79
N TYR A 200 -2.44 9.05 16.69
CA TYR A 200 -3.07 7.75 16.49
C TYR A 200 -2.26 6.80 15.61
N LEU A 201 -1.05 7.18 15.19
CA LEU A 201 -0.22 6.36 14.32
C LEU A 201 0.22 5.08 15.07
N LYS A 202 -0.25 3.93 14.58
CA LYS A 202 -0.02 2.59 15.18
C LYS A 202 1.10 1.83 14.49
N SER A 203 1.32 2.09 13.20
CA SER A 203 2.28 1.34 12.38
C SER A 203 3.07 2.25 11.46
N ILE A 204 4.38 2.00 11.40
CA ILE A 204 5.32 2.57 10.42
C ILE A 204 6.04 1.42 9.74
N ASP A 205 6.05 1.45 8.40
CA ASP A 205 6.83 0.54 7.56
C ASP A 205 7.62 1.34 6.53
N ILE A 206 8.96 1.31 6.61
CA ILE A 206 9.83 2.05 5.70
C ILE A 206 10.92 1.13 5.16
N ILE A 207 10.94 0.97 3.85
CA ILE A 207 11.96 0.19 3.16
C ILE A 207 12.79 1.10 2.26
N ARG A 208 14.11 1.14 2.48
CA ARG A 208 15.08 1.95 1.72
C ARG A 208 14.78 3.44 1.77
N GLY A 209 14.38 3.95 2.95
CA GLY A 209 14.03 5.35 3.18
C GLY A 209 15.08 6.13 3.97
N ASN A 210 14.90 7.45 4.00
CA ASN A 210 15.58 8.32 4.95
C ASN A 210 14.73 8.45 6.21
N CYS A 211 15.20 7.90 7.32
CA CYS A 211 14.52 7.91 8.60
C CYS A 211 14.98 9.06 9.53
N SER A 212 15.56 10.12 9.00
CA SER A 212 16.05 11.27 9.81
C SER A 212 14.94 11.95 10.62
N PHE A 213 13.68 11.85 10.17
CA PHE A 213 12.52 12.37 10.91
C PHE A 213 12.22 11.57 12.19
N PHE A 214 12.76 10.34 12.30
CA PHE A 214 12.51 9.47 13.45
C PHE A 214 13.35 9.91 14.65
N THR A 215 12.94 11.02 15.22
CA THR A 215 13.58 11.69 16.35
C THR A 215 12.80 11.49 17.65
N PRO A 216 13.36 11.74 18.82
CA PRO A 216 12.62 11.74 20.08
C PRO A 216 11.38 12.64 20.05
N SER A 217 11.45 13.78 19.35
CA SER A 217 10.31 14.69 19.16
C SER A 217 9.18 14.04 18.36
N PHE A 218 9.49 13.35 17.26
CA PHE A 218 8.50 12.59 16.49
C PHE A 218 7.88 11.47 17.32
N ILE A 219 8.73 10.69 18.01
CA ILE A 219 8.30 9.58 18.88
C ILE A 219 7.31 10.06 19.95
N ASN A 220 7.57 11.21 20.55
CA ASN A 220 6.68 11.79 21.56
C ASN A 220 5.30 12.20 21.00
N ARG A 221 5.19 12.46 19.70
CA ARG A 221 3.91 12.72 19.03
C ARG A 221 3.20 11.44 18.59
N ALA A 222 3.95 10.39 18.24
CA ALA A 222 3.43 9.09 17.79
C ALA A 222 3.18 8.13 18.98
N LYS A 223 2.44 8.57 19.98
CA LYS A 223 2.23 7.81 21.24
C LYS A 223 1.49 6.49 21.09
N ALA A 224 0.73 6.32 20.02
CA ALA A 224 0.01 5.08 19.73
C ALA A 224 0.84 4.03 18.98
N LEU A 225 2.11 4.33 18.65
CA LEU A 225 2.96 3.46 17.83
C LEU A 225 3.19 2.10 18.49
N LYS A 226 2.86 1.03 17.77
CA LYS A 226 2.96 -0.38 18.21
C LYS A 226 3.79 -1.24 17.28
N VAL A 227 3.86 -0.88 16.00
CA VAL A 227 4.57 -1.63 14.96
C VAL A 227 5.58 -0.71 14.29
N LEU A 228 6.83 -1.14 14.26
CA LEU A 228 7.93 -0.41 13.60
C LEU A 228 8.70 -1.39 12.73
N MET A 229 8.62 -1.21 11.43
CA MET A 229 9.39 -1.95 10.43
C MET A 229 10.26 -0.98 9.66
N ILE A 230 11.57 -1.16 9.72
CA ILE A 230 12.58 -0.32 9.05
C ILE A 230 13.61 -1.22 8.41
N GLU A 231 13.74 -1.14 7.10
CA GLU A 231 14.63 -1.99 6.33
C GLU A 231 15.53 -1.19 5.39
N ASN A 232 16.85 -1.40 5.49
CA ASN A 232 17.85 -0.79 4.60
C ASN A 232 17.74 0.74 4.50
N CYS A 233 17.44 1.39 5.61
CA CYS A 233 17.25 2.82 5.71
C CYS A 233 18.52 3.56 6.17
N THR A 234 18.51 4.91 6.09
CA THR A 234 19.51 5.70 6.78
C THR A 234 19.42 5.46 8.29
N PRO A 235 20.54 5.66 9.03
CA PRO A 235 20.52 5.46 10.47
C PRO A 235 19.42 6.26 11.17
N ILE A 236 18.77 5.63 12.12
CA ILE A 236 17.83 6.30 13.04
C ILE A 236 18.59 6.81 14.26
N PHE A 237 18.15 7.94 14.82
CA PHE A 237 18.87 8.57 15.92
C PHE A 237 18.81 7.72 17.20
N SER A 238 17.60 7.33 17.63
CA SER A 238 17.36 6.60 18.88
C SER A 238 15.97 5.98 18.89
N LEU A 239 15.82 4.91 19.66
CA LEU A 239 14.51 4.35 20.01
C LEU A 239 14.00 4.86 21.36
N LYS A 240 14.73 5.75 22.00
CA LYS A 240 14.40 6.28 23.33
C LYS A 240 13.07 7.03 23.33
N GLY A 241 12.22 6.70 24.30
CA GLY A 241 10.87 7.29 24.40
C GLY A 241 9.77 6.45 23.77
N ILE A 242 10.10 5.39 23.03
CA ILE A 242 9.11 4.43 22.56
C ILE A 242 8.77 3.49 23.72
N CYS A 243 7.55 3.61 24.22
CA CYS A 243 7.20 2.88 25.46
C CYS A 243 6.38 1.60 25.23
N TYR A 244 5.78 1.39 24.06
CA TYR A 244 4.74 0.35 23.91
C TYR A 244 4.78 -0.37 22.57
N LEU A 245 5.96 -0.55 21.98
CA LEU A 245 6.09 -1.34 20.75
C LEU A 245 5.75 -2.81 21.03
N ASN A 246 4.89 -3.38 20.21
CA ASN A 246 4.60 -4.80 20.21
C ASN A 246 5.48 -5.56 19.21
N HIS A 247 5.76 -4.96 18.07
CA HIS A 247 6.49 -5.58 16.97
C HIS A 247 7.53 -4.62 16.42
N VAL A 248 8.79 -5.04 16.40
CA VAL A 248 9.90 -4.27 15.83
C VAL A 248 10.71 -5.15 14.89
N SER A 249 10.90 -4.68 13.68
CA SER A 249 11.86 -5.26 12.72
C SER A 249 12.75 -4.14 12.18
N ILE A 250 14.03 -4.17 12.52
CA ILE A 250 15.04 -3.22 12.04
C ILE A 250 16.15 -4.03 11.39
N THR A 251 16.22 -4.00 10.06
CA THR A 251 17.17 -4.77 9.27
C THR A 251 17.98 -3.86 8.35
N GLY A 252 19.28 -4.06 8.28
CA GLY A 252 20.17 -3.23 7.44
C GLY A 252 20.14 -1.73 7.76
N THR A 253 19.71 -1.35 8.96
CA THR A 253 19.58 0.03 9.42
C THR A 253 20.27 0.19 10.77
N ASP A 254 21.13 1.19 10.91
CA ASP A 254 21.82 1.45 12.15
C ASP A 254 20.99 2.31 13.11
N ILE A 255 21.25 2.16 14.43
CA ILE A 255 20.71 2.99 15.49
C ILE A 255 21.89 3.70 16.14
N LEU A 256 21.94 5.04 16.04
CA LEU A 256 23.15 5.79 16.36
C LEU A 256 23.55 5.75 17.84
N ASP A 257 22.59 5.77 18.75
CA ASP A 257 22.86 5.68 20.18
C ASP A 257 23.13 4.25 20.67
N LYS A 258 22.97 3.25 19.79
CA LYS A 258 23.18 1.84 20.09
C LYS A 258 22.37 1.31 21.28
N ASP A 259 21.30 2.01 21.67
CA ASP A 259 20.46 1.63 22.82
C ASP A 259 19.22 0.84 22.38
N LEU A 260 19.20 -0.46 22.72
CA LEU A 260 18.08 -1.34 22.49
C LEU A 260 17.20 -1.55 23.75
N THR A 261 17.50 -0.85 24.85
CA THR A 261 16.75 -0.97 26.10
C THR A 261 15.23 -0.76 25.91
N PRO A 262 14.77 0.18 25.05
CA PRO A 262 13.34 0.36 24.80
C PRO A 262 12.62 -0.89 24.24
N LEU A 263 13.36 -1.83 23.66
CA LEU A 263 12.78 -3.04 23.05
C LEU A 263 12.55 -4.19 24.02
N LYS A 264 12.95 -4.07 25.28
CA LYS A 264 12.79 -5.14 26.29
C LYS A 264 11.36 -5.61 26.49
N THR A 265 10.40 -4.72 26.32
CA THR A 265 8.98 -4.97 26.53
C THR A 265 8.22 -5.37 25.27
N CYS A 266 8.89 -5.38 24.11
CA CYS A 266 8.28 -5.77 22.85
C CYS A 266 7.94 -7.26 22.83
N LYS A 267 6.86 -7.64 22.15
CA LYS A 267 6.50 -9.04 21.95
C LYS A 267 7.35 -9.73 20.90
N TYR A 268 7.70 -8.97 19.84
CA TYR A 268 8.52 -9.45 18.73
C TYR A 268 9.61 -8.44 18.43
N VAL A 269 10.86 -8.90 18.37
CA VAL A 269 12.02 -8.06 18.03
C VAL A 269 12.91 -8.78 17.05
N ASN A 270 13.13 -8.16 15.89
CA ASN A 270 14.10 -8.55 14.89
C ASN A 270 15.01 -7.35 14.60
N VAL A 271 16.24 -7.37 15.07
CA VAL A 271 17.25 -6.34 14.77
C VAL A 271 18.48 -7.05 14.21
N THR A 272 18.88 -6.74 12.98
CA THR A 272 20.12 -7.25 12.35
C THR A 272 21.28 -6.29 12.57
N ASP A 273 22.51 -6.79 12.34
CA ASP A 273 23.76 -5.99 12.43
C ASP A 273 24.02 -5.36 13.81
N LYS A 274 23.87 -6.14 14.85
CA LYS A 274 23.92 -5.72 16.25
C LYS A 274 25.33 -5.41 16.81
N LYS A 275 26.30 -5.07 15.99
CA LYS A 275 27.64 -4.69 16.48
C LYS A 275 27.58 -3.39 17.28
N GLY A 276 28.10 -3.44 18.52
CA GLY A 276 28.21 -2.27 19.40
C GLY A 276 26.96 -1.87 20.15
N PHE A 277 25.83 -2.61 20.05
CA PHE A 277 24.65 -2.35 20.84
C PHE A 277 24.84 -2.74 22.32
N ASN A 278 24.15 -2.01 23.21
CA ASN A 278 24.21 -2.20 24.65
C ASN A 278 23.53 -3.50 25.15
N MET A 279 22.80 -4.20 24.27
CA MET A 279 22.10 -5.43 24.59
C MET A 279 22.47 -6.56 23.62
N ARG A 280 22.52 -7.78 24.15
CA ARG A 280 22.72 -9.01 23.35
C ARG A 280 21.36 -9.59 22.95
N ASN A 281 21.33 -10.46 21.94
CA ASN A 281 20.13 -11.15 21.50
C ASN A 281 19.39 -11.91 22.62
N LYS A 282 20.14 -12.48 23.58
CA LYS A 282 19.57 -13.20 24.72
C LYS A 282 18.78 -12.31 25.69
N ASP A 283 19.02 -11.00 25.65
CA ASP A 283 18.41 -10.01 26.55
C ASP A 283 17.18 -9.35 25.90
N LEU A 284 16.93 -9.66 24.63
CA LEU A 284 15.73 -9.24 23.87
C LEU A 284 14.67 -10.33 23.92
N PRO A 285 13.38 -9.99 23.76
CA PRO A 285 12.32 -10.96 23.67
C PRO A 285 12.64 -12.01 22.59
N LYS A 286 12.45 -13.28 22.94
CA LYS A 286 12.62 -14.36 21.96
C LYS A 286 11.47 -14.30 20.97
N ASN A 287 11.81 -14.34 19.68
CA ASN A 287 10.83 -14.53 18.64
C ASN A 287 10.15 -15.91 18.86
N THR A 288 9.00 -15.94 19.46
CA THR A 288 8.12 -17.10 19.36
C THR A 288 7.47 -17.01 18.00
N GLN A 289 7.96 -17.82 17.06
CA GLN A 289 7.30 -18.10 15.78
C GLN A 289 5.98 -18.81 16.01
#